data_a49e71f9dbec869b3d3d61e987db1adc
#
_entry.id   a49e71f9dbec869b3d3d61e987db1adc
#
_cell.length_a   1.000
_cell.length_b   1.000
_cell.length_c   1.000
_cell.angle_alpha   90.00
_cell.angle_beta   90.00
_cell.angle_gamma   90.00
#
_symmetry.space_group_name_H-M   'P 1'
#
loop_
_entity.id
_entity.type
_entity.pdbx_description
1 polymer ?
#
loop_
_entity_poly.entity_id
_entity_poly.type
_entity_poly.pdbx_seq_one_letter_code
_entity_poly.pdbx_strand_id
1 'polypeptide(L)'
;MGYSVNDLAHLNGLHEAYKAADLEAGDTSYYGFQRNDGFWYIMKQTVSGAVTSYRFAKGESGYSTAWTNRATQTYDYLANVFPA
;
A
#
# COMPACT_ATOMS: atom_id res chain seq x y z
N MET A 1 15.57 -8.23 9.11
CA MET A 1 14.13 -8.35 9.31
C MET A 1 13.41 -7.30 8.49
N GLY A 2 12.44 -7.70 7.71
CA GLY A 2 11.64 -6.76 6.96
C GLY A 2 10.65 -6.04 7.85
N TYR A 3 9.98 -5.06 7.30
CA TYR A 3 8.90 -4.40 7.99
C TYR A 3 7.72 -5.34 8.12
N SER A 4 7.15 -5.37 9.29
CA SER A 4 5.83 -5.94 9.48
C SER A 4 4.79 -4.86 9.23
N VAL A 5 3.52 -5.24 9.19
CA VAL A 5 2.43 -4.27 9.13
C VAL A 5 2.48 -3.36 10.36
N ASN A 6 2.86 -3.89 11.52
CA ASN A 6 2.98 -3.09 12.72
C ASN A 6 4.10 -2.06 12.63
N ASP A 7 5.22 -2.42 12.02
CA ASP A 7 6.30 -1.46 11.83
C ASP A 7 5.88 -0.32 10.91
N LEU A 8 5.08 -0.63 9.91
CA LEU A 8 4.54 0.38 9.01
C LEU A 8 3.45 1.22 9.68
N ALA A 9 2.83 0.70 10.72
CA ALA A 9 1.71 1.36 11.38
C ALA A 9 2.09 2.68 12.04
N HIS A 10 3.34 2.85 12.42
CA HIS A 10 3.78 4.14 12.97
C HIS A 10 3.76 5.24 11.91
N LEU A 11 3.53 4.86 10.66
CA LEU A 11 3.31 5.81 9.61
C LEU A 11 1.89 6.35 9.72
N ASN A 12 1.68 7.19 10.72
CA ASN A 12 0.47 7.99 10.90
C ASN A 12 -0.81 7.20 11.22
N GLY A 13 -0.67 6.08 11.91
CA GLY A 13 -1.83 5.32 12.33
C GLY A 13 -2.61 4.67 11.20
N LEU A 14 -2.02 4.55 10.03
CA LEU A 14 -2.69 3.91 8.90
C LEU A 14 -3.15 2.50 9.25
N HIS A 15 -2.35 1.78 10.02
CA HIS A 15 -2.66 0.42 10.40
C HIS A 15 -3.93 0.32 11.25
N GLU A 16 -4.23 1.33 12.06
CA GLU A 16 -5.43 1.30 12.89
C GLU A 16 -6.70 1.52 12.08
N ALA A 17 -6.64 2.43 11.09
CA ALA A 17 -7.79 2.78 10.27
C ALA A 17 -7.99 1.78 9.13
N TYR A 18 -6.90 1.30 8.54
CA TYR A 18 -6.94 0.43 7.38
C TYR A 18 -6.65 -1.01 7.79
N LYS A 19 -7.33 -1.95 7.17
CA LYS A 19 -7.11 -3.38 7.39
C LYS A 19 -6.56 -4.01 6.13
N ALA A 20 -5.66 -4.98 6.30
CA ALA A 20 -5.12 -5.72 5.18
C ALA A 20 -6.23 -6.47 4.47
N ALA A 21 -6.30 -6.32 3.16
CA ALA A 21 -7.31 -6.97 2.32
C ALA A 21 -6.68 -8.00 1.40
N ASP A 22 -5.63 -7.65 0.69
CA ASP A 22 -5.02 -8.51 -0.32
C ASP A 22 -3.51 -8.37 -0.33
N LEU A 23 -2.83 -9.42 -0.78
CA LEU A 23 -1.39 -9.45 -0.94
C LEU A 23 -1.03 -10.25 -2.17
N GLU A 24 -0.16 -9.69 -3.00
CA GLU A 24 0.50 -10.42 -4.06
C GLU A 24 2.02 -10.31 -3.86
N ALA A 25 2.70 -11.44 -3.68
CA ALA A 25 4.14 -11.48 -3.46
C ALA A 25 4.90 -11.77 -4.76
N GLY A 26 6.11 -11.22 -4.87
CA GLY A 26 6.99 -11.40 -6.01
C GLY A 26 8.16 -10.44 -5.91
N ASP A 27 8.91 -10.27 -7.00
CA ASP A 27 9.95 -9.23 -7.08
C ASP A 27 9.31 -7.85 -6.94
N THR A 28 8.09 -7.72 -7.45
CA THR A 28 7.20 -6.61 -7.15
C THR A 28 6.05 -7.18 -6.35
N SER A 29 5.86 -6.69 -5.14
CA SER A 29 4.77 -7.12 -4.26
C SER A 29 3.79 -5.99 -4.08
N TYR A 30 2.52 -6.34 -3.95
CA TYR A 30 1.44 -5.39 -3.74
C TYR A 30 0.70 -5.77 -2.47
N TYR A 31 0.46 -4.78 -1.62
CA TYR A 31 -0.26 -4.96 -0.36
C TYR A 31 -1.46 -4.04 -0.39
N GLY A 32 -2.65 -4.60 -0.39
CA GLY A 32 -3.90 -3.84 -0.42
C GLY A 32 -4.51 -3.68 0.95
N PHE A 33 -4.90 -2.47 1.28
CA PHE A 33 -5.50 -2.12 2.57
C PHE A 33 -6.77 -1.33 2.34
N GLN A 34 -7.77 -1.56 3.19
CA GLN A 34 -9.09 -0.97 3.03
C GLN A 34 -9.65 -0.53 4.38
N ARG A 35 -10.33 0.62 4.38
CA ARG A 35 -11.10 1.09 5.54
C ARG A 35 -12.56 0.70 5.39
N ASN A 36 -13.28 0.75 6.51
CA ASN A 36 -14.71 0.43 6.53
C ASN A 36 -15.55 1.36 5.65
N ASP A 37 -15.09 2.59 5.44
CA ASP A 37 -15.80 3.59 4.65
C ASP A 37 -15.48 3.54 3.16
N GLY A 38 -14.69 2.56 2.75
CA GLY A 38 -14.35 2.37 1.34
C GLY A 38 -13.04 2.99 0.90
N PHE A 39 -12.42 3.82 1.73
CA PHE A 39 -11.09 4.34 1.43
C PHE A 39 -10.10 3.18 1.41
N TRP A 40 -9.12 3.26 0.51
CA TRP A 40 -8.12 2.22 0.35
C TRP A 40 -6.76 2.80 0.04
N TYR A 41 -5.72 1.99 0.29
CA TYR A 41 -4.43 2.26 -0.32
C TYR A 41 -3.77 0.93 -0.70
N ILE A 42 -2.86 1.01 -1.67
CA ILE A 42 -2.05 -0.12 -2.09
C ILE A 42 -0.60 0.29 -1.93
N MET A 43 0.17 -0.53 -1.23
CA MET A 43 1.62 -0.35 -1.12
C MET A 43 2.29 -1.27 -2.12
N LYS A 44 3.14 -0.70 -2.96
CA LYS A 44 3.93 -1.45 -3.92
C LYS A 44 5.36 -1.53 -3.40
N GLN A 45 5.84 -2.76 -3.23
CA GLN A 45 7.22 -3.02 -2.84
C GLN A 45 7.96 -3.56 -4.04
N THR A 46 9.06 -2.93 -4.41
CA THR A 46 9.90 -3.35 -5.53
C THR A 46 11.30 -3.65 -5.00
N VAL A 47 11.81 -4.83 -5.35
CA VAL A 47 13.17 -5.25 -5.00
C VAL A 47 14.02 -5.21 -6.25
N SER A 48 15.11 -4.44 -6.21
CA SER A 48 16.05 -4.33 -7.31
C SER A 48 17.46 -4.45 -6.74
N GLY A 49 18.04 -5.65 -6.85
CA GLY A 49 19.33 -5.93 -6.21
C GLY A 49 19.24 -5.79 -4.70
N ALA A 50 20.06 -4.94 -4.12
CA ALA A 50 20.06 -4.68 -2.69
C ALA A 50 19.08 -3.59 -2.26
N VAL A 51 18.37 -2.98 -3.21
CA VAL A 51 17.47 -1.86 -2.93
C VAL A 51 16.03 -2.34 -2.93
N THR A 52 15.32 -2.04 -1.85
CA THR A 52 13.88 -2.27 -1.74
C THR A 52 13.18 -0.92 -1.65
N SER A 53 12.21 -0.71 -2.51
CA SER A 53 11.49 0.56 -2.59
C SER A 53 10.02 0.33 -2.26
N TYR A 54 9.41 1.31 -1.60
CA TYR A 54 8.00 1.28 -1.24
C TYR A 54 7.33 2.51 -1.83
N ARG A 55 6.24 2.30 -2.55
CA ARG A 55 5.46 3.38 -3.14
C ARG A 55 3.99 3.09 -2.90
N PHE A 56 3.16 4.13 -2.98
CA PHE A 56 1.77 4.05 -2.52
C PHE A 56 0.83 4.66 -3.54
N ALA A 57 -0.37 4.11 -3.60
CA ALA A 57 -1.51 4.70 -4.31
C ALA A 57 -2.71 4.61 -3.38
N LYS A 58 -3.63 5.55 -3.49
CA LYS A 58 -4.84 5.55 -2.65
C LYS A 58 -6.07 5.97 -3.44
N GLY A 59 -7.22 5.69 -2.85
CA GLY A 59 -8.49 6.14 -3.40
C GLY A 59 -9.56 6.18 -2.33
N GLU A 60 -10.70 6.75 -2.67
CA GLU A 60 -11.81 6.93 -1.74
C GLU A 60 -12.88 5.86 -1.90
N SER A 61 -12.83 5.11 -2.98
CA SER A 61 -13.78 4.04 -3.28
C SER A 61 -13.20 3.16 -4.37
N GLY A 62 -13.90 2.08 -4.69
CA GLY A 62 -13.54 1.22 -5.82
C GLY A 62 -12.30 0.38 -5.60
N TYR A 63 -12.07 -0.07 -4.37
CA TYR A 63 -10.90 -0.88 -4.05
C TYR A 63 -10.76 -2.11 -4.96
N SER A 64 -11.84 -2.85 -5.20
CA SER A 64 -11.78 -4.07 -6.02
C SER A 64 -11.24 -3.80 -7.42
N THR A 65 -11.70 -2.72 -8.03
CA THR A 65 -11.22 -2.30 -9.36
C THR A 65 -9.77 -1.85 -9.28
N ALA A 66 -9.42 -1.09 -8.25
CA ALA A 66 -8.06 -0.63 -8.06
C ALA A 66 -7.10 -1.80 -7.86
N TRP A 67 -7.50 -2.79 -7.08
CA TRP A 67 -6.69 -3.99 -6.88
C TRP A 67 -6.51 -4.77 -8.16
N THR A 68 -7.55 -4.94 -8.94
CA THR A 68 -7.48 -5.61 -10.24
C THR A 68 -6.49 -4.91 -11.17
N ASN A 69 -6.44 -3.59 -11.11
CA ASN A 69 -5.56 -2.78 -11.94
C ASN A 69 -4.30 -2.32 -11.20
N ARG A 70 -3.88 -3.04 -10.18
CA ARG A 70 -2.76 -2.61 -9.32
C ARG A 70 -1.46 -2.37 -10.08
N ALA A 71 -1.22 -3.11 -11.14
CA ALA A 71 0.01 -2.94 -11.92
C ALA A 71 0.03 -1.63 -12.70
N THR A 72 -1.12 -1.01 -12.92
CA THR A 72 -1.25 0.21 -13.71
C THR A 72 -1.61 1.45 -12.89
N GLN A 73 -1.72 1.32 -11.56
CA GLN A 73 -1.94 2.47 -10.71
C GLN A 73 -0.71 3.38 -10.71
N THR A 74 -0.92 4.64 -10.42
CA THR A 74 0.18 5.59 -10.24
C THR A 74 0.62 5.55 -8.79
N TYR A 75 1.85 5.14 -8.55
CA TYR A 75 2.42 5.02 -7.21
C TYR A 75 3.41 6.13 -6.95
N ASP A 76 3.46 6.60 -5.71
CA ASP A 76 4.34 7.68 -5.31
C ASP A 76 4.78 7.48 -3.86
N TYR A 77 5.64 8.35 -3.38
CA TYR A 77 6.11 8.31 -2.00
C TYR A 77 4.97 8.51 -1.03
N LEU A 78 5.09 7.91 0.14
CA LEU A 78 4.07 8.01 1.17
C LEU A 78 3.69 9.45 1.47
N ALA A 79 4.67 10.33 1.61
CA ALA A 79 4.41 11.73 1.96
C ALA A 79 3.62 12.48 0.89
N ASN A 80 3.70 12.04 -0.37
CA ASN A 80 2.94 12.66 -1.46
C ASN A 80 1.53 12.13 -1.53
N VAL A 81 1.33 10.88 -1.10
CA VAL A 81 0.02 10.22 -1.16
C VAL A 81 -0.78 10.50 0.10
N PHE A 82 -0.11 10.55 1.25
CA PHE A 82 -0.70 10.83 2.55
C PHE A 82 0.04 12.01 3.19
N PRO A 83 -0.15 13.21 2.70
CA PRO A 83 0.50 14.37 3.30
C PRO A 83 0.01 14.58 4.73
N ALA A 84 0.93 14.96 5.60
CA ALA A 84 0.63 15.15 7.01
C ALA A 84 -0.31 16.34 7.24
#